data_aeda8b2c4659f561793f9b92c58bce17
#
_entry.id   aeda8b2c4659f561793f9b92c58bce17
#
_cell.length_a   1.000
_cell.length_b   1.000
_cell.length_c   1.000
_cell.angle_alpha   90.00
_cell.angle_beta   90.00
_cell.angle_gamma   90.00
#
_symmetry.space_group_name_H-M   'P 1'
#
loop_
_entity.id
_entity.type
_entity.pdbx_description
1 polymer ?
#
loop_
_entity_poly.entity_id
_entity_poly.type
_entity_poly.pdbx_seq_one_letter_code
_entity_poly.pdbx_strand_id
1 'polypeptide(L)'
;VGDSPALINDSQVVSWSEYESQASKIANFLQEKGLKQDSKVGIYLHNCNEFLIAQFGVFKMGGCPINVNYRYKEDELVYLLDNSDAEAVFFHGCYSSQIDLIKDKLPKVKAYVQIDDGTEPLNDNAVFFNEIIKEFDPLPPQDRSEEEIYMLYTGGTTGMPKGVMYKQGGFVTSMLKTLKAMGFEMPDDIDQLPQYVAQ
;
A
#
# COMPACT_ATOMS: atom_id res chain seq x y z
N VAL A 1 2.27 14.11 -19.09
CA VAL A 1 2.60 13.43 -17.81
C VAL A 1 2.03 12.01 -17.81
N GLY A 2 0.76 11.78 -18.21
CA GLY A 2 0.11 10.47 -18.10
C GLY A 2 0.87 9.28 -18.71
N ASP A 3 1.48 9.46 -19.88
CA ASP A 3 2.21 8.38 -20.60
C ASP A 3 3.70 8.29 -20.20
N SER A 4 4.18 9.20 -19.35
CA SER A 4 5.56 9.16 -18.85
C SER A 4 5.73 8.01 -17.85
N PRO A 5 6.91 7.40 -17.75
CA PRO A 5 7.20 6.38 -16.76
C PRO A 5 6.98 6.89 -15.32
N ALA A 6 6.23 6.14 -14.53
CA ALA A 6 6.04 6.36 -13.10
C ALA A 6 6.85 5.37 -12.28
N LEU A 7 6.77 4.08 -12.62
CA LEU A 7 7.48 3.02 -11.94
C LEU A 7 8.34 2.25 -12.93
N ILE A 8 9.56 1.93 -12.55
CA ILE A 8 10.50 1.15 -13.34
C ILE A 8 11.09 0.08 -12.44
N ASN A 9 10.89 -1.18 -12.81
CA ASN A 9 11.48 -2.33 -12.15
C ASN A 9 12.05 -3.26 -13.21
N ASP A 10 13.37 -3.32 -13.34
CA ASP A 10 14.08 -4.00 -14.43
C ASP A 10 13.55 -3.58 -15.81
N SER A 11 12.93 -4.50 -16.56
CA SER A 11 12.32 -4.25 -17.87
C SER A 11 10.84 -3.83 -17.80
N GLN A 12 10.24 -3.85 -16.64
CA GLN A 12 8.85 -3.48 -16.46
C GLN A 12 8.72 -1.99 -16.22
N VAL A 13 7.97 -1.32 -17.05
CA VAL A 13 7.69 0.11 -16.95
C VAL A 13 6.18 0.30 -16.81
N VAL A 14 5.76 1.05 -15.80
CA VAL A 14 4.37 1.44 -15.57
C VAL A 14 4.29 2.95 -15.73
N SER A 15 3.42 3.44 -16.60
CA SER A 15 3.18 4.87 -16.78
C SER A 15 2.37 5.47 -15.63
N TRP A 16 2.32 6.80 -15.51
CA TRP A 16 1.49 7.47 -14.50
C TRP A 16 0.01 7.15 -14.65
N SER A 17 -0.50 7.07 -15.89
CA SER A 17 -1.91 6.71 -16.14
C SER A 17 -2.22 5.26 -15.77
N GLU A 18 -1.31 4.33 -16.04
CA GLU A 18 -1.46 2.93 -15.62
C GLU A 18 -1.37 2.79 -14.10
N TYR A 19 -0.41 3.47 -13.46
CA TYR A 19 -0.25 3.46 -12.00
C TYR A 19 -1.51 3.97 -11.30
N GLU A 20 -2.04 5.10 -11.77
CA GLU A 20 -3.30 5.68 -11.29
C GLU A 20 -4.48 4.71 -11.46
N SER A 21 -4.63 4.15 -12.66
CA SER A 21 -5.72 3.21 -12.97
C SER A 21 -5.63 1.93 -12.13
N GLN A 22 -4.45 1.30 -12.05
CA GLN A 22 -4.27 0.07 -11.29
C GLN A 22 -4.48 0.29 -9.80
N ALA A 23 -3.93 1.38 -9.23
CA ALA A 23 -4.16 1.73 -7.83
C ALA A 23 -5.65 1.98 -7.52
N SER A 24 -6.39 2.62 -8.44
CA SER A 24 -7.83 2.83 -8.28
C SER A 24 -8.63 1.53 -8.32
N LYS A 25 -8.21 0.56 -9.12
CA LYS A 25 -8.83 -0.79 -9.17
C LYS A 25 -8.59 -1.58 -7.88
N ILE A 26 -7.38 -1.51 -7.33
CA ILE A 26 -7.07 -2.07 -6.01
C ILE A 26 -7.93 -1.43 -4.91
N ALA A 27 -8.09 -0.10 -4.95
CA ALA A 27 -8.94 0.61 -4.01
C ALA A 27 -10.41 0.13 -4.08
N ASN A 28 -10.96 -0.05 -5.28
CA ASN A 28 -12.31 -0.55 -5.49
C ASN A 28 -12.47 -1.99 -4.95
N PHE A 29 -11.56 -2.89 -5.31
CA PHE A 29 -11.54 -4.26 -4.77
C PHE A 29 -11.57 -4.29 -3.24
N LEU A 30 -10.71 -3.50 -2.59
CA LEU A 30 -10.64 -3.47 -1.13
C LEU A 30 -11.95 -2.96 -0.50
N GLN A 31 -12.59 -1.96 -1.10
CA GLN A 31 -13.91 -1.49 -0.64
C GLN A 31 -14.99 -2.56 -0.82
N GLU A 32 -14.99 -3.30 -1.92
CA GLU A 32 -15.93 -4.42 -2.12
C GLU A 32 -15.71 -5.56 -1.12
N LYS A 33 -14.47 -5.76 -0.64
CA LYS A 33 -14.18 -6.68 0.47
C LYS A 33 -14.57 -6.13 1.84
N GLY A 34 -15.21 -4.97 1.89
CA GLY A 34 -15.72 -4.35 3.11
C GLY A 34 -14.67 -3.61 3.93
N LEU A 35 -13.53 -3.25 3.32
CA LEU A 35 -12.59 -2.31 3.93
C LEU A 35 -13.13 -0.88 3.80
N LYS A 36 -12.74 -0.01 4.72
CA LYS A 36 -13.26 1.36 4.84
C LYS A 36 -12.10 2.33 5.08
N GLN A 37 -12.43 3.59 5.22
CA GLN A 37 -11.49 4.58 5.73
C GLN A 37 -10.84 4.06 7.03
N ASP A 38 -9.56 4.31 7.20
CA ASP A 38 -8.70 3.84 8.30
C ASP A 38 -8.47 2.32 8.37
N SER A 39 -9.04 1.50 7.49
CA SER A 39 -8.69 0.07 7.42
C SER A 39 -7.20 -0.11 7.12
N LYS A 40 -6.54 -1.02 7.84
CA LYS A 40 -5.11 -1.28 7.68
C LYS A 40 -4.89 -2.45 6.73
N VAL A 41 -3.89 -2.30 5.86
CA VAL A 41 -3.56 -3.30 4.84
C VAL A 41 -2.08 -3.63 4.91
N GLY A 42 -1.76 -4.87 5.25
CA GLY A 42 -0.39 -5.37 5.25
C GLY A 42 0.15 -5.57 3.84
N ILE A 43 1.34 -5.04 3.57
CA ILE A 43 2.05 -5.22 2.30
C ILE A 43 3.30 -6.03 2.58
N TYR A 44 3.20 -7.37 2.42
CA TYR A 44 4.24 -8.36 2.68
C TYR A 44 4.89 -8.78 1.35
N LEU A 45 5.57 -7.82 0.72
CA LEU A 45 6.15 -7.95 -0.61
C LEU A 45 7.64 -7.60 -0.61
N HIS A 46 8.37 -8.15 -1.57
CA HIS A 46 9.65 -7.59 -2.01
C HIS A 46 9.42 -6.28 -2.76
N ASN A 47 10.49 -5.54 -3.03
CA ASN A 47 10.40 -4.35 -3.87
C ASN A 47 9.99 -4.74 -5.30
N CYS A 48 8.84 -4.25 -5.72
CA CYS A 48 8.25 -4.48 -7.04
C CYS A 48 7.26 -3.35 -7.37
N ASN A 49 6.78 -3.28 -8.61
CA ASN A 49 5.78 -2.28 -9.00
C ASN A 49 4.47 -2.46 -8.22
N GLU A 50 4.05 -3.71 -8.01
CA GLU A 50 2.83 -4.07 -7.28
C GLU A 50 2.84 -3.57 -5.84
N PHE A 51 4.03 -3.47 -5.19
CA PHE A 51 4.15 -2.89 -3.85
C PHE A 51 3.64 -1.45 -3.83
N LEU A 52 4.12 -0.62 -4.76
CA LEU A 52 3.73 0.79 -4.83
C LEU A 52 2.29 0.96 -5.33
N ILE A 53 1.83 0.12 -6.24
CA ILE A 53 0.44 0.13 -6.73
C ILE A 53 -0.52 -0.23 -5.59
N ALA A 54 -0.23 -1.28 -4.81
CA ALA A 54 -1.02 -1.66 -3.65
C ALA A 54 -1.03 -0.54 -2.60
N GLN A 55 0.14 0.02 -2.26
CA GLN A 55 0.25 1.13 -1.32
C GLN A 55 -0.58 2.34 -1.72
N PHE A 56 -0.51 2.74 -2.98
CA PHE A 56 -1.29 3.86 -3.50
C PHE A 56 -2.78 3.53 -3.54
N GLY A 57 -3.16 2.30 -3.91
CA GLY A 57 -4.55 1.84 -3.87
C GLY A 57 -5.15 1.91 -2.47
N VAL A 58 -4.39 1.53 -1.44
CA VAL A 58 -4.81 1.65 -0.04
C VAL A 58 -5.01 3.12 0.34
N PHE A 59 -4.09 4.02 -0.02
CA PHE A 59 -4.29 5.46 0.22
C PHE A 59 -5.52 5.99 -0.52
N LYS A 60 -5.77 5.58 -1.77
CA LYS A 60 -6.91 6.04 -2.56
C LYS A 60 -8.26 5.69 -1.94
N MET A 61 -8.38 4.59 -1.22
CA MET A 61 -9.60 4.25 -0.49
C MET A 61 -9.66 4.87 0.93
N GLY A 62 -8.65 5.63 1.35
CA GLY A 62 -8.53 6.20 2.69
C GLY A 62 -8.04 5.23 3.74
N GLY A 63 -7.44 4.13 3.32
CA GLY A 63 -6.84 3.16 4.21
C GLY A 63 -5.41 3.52 4.61
N CYS A 64 -4.86 2.70 5.49
CA CYS A 64 -3.49 2.84 5.99
C CYS A 64 -2.64 1.64 5.55
N PRO A 65 -1.71 1.80 4.60
CA PRO A 65 -0.82 0.73 4.21
C PRO A 65 0.23 0.48 5.29
N ILE A 66 0.47 -0.78 5.60
CA ILE A 66 1.45 -1.24 6.57
C ILE A 66 2.57 -1.97 5.83
N ASN A 67 3.76 -1.40 5.81
CA ASN A 67 4.92 -2.09 5.27
C ASN A 67 5.34 -3.23 6.20
N VAL A 68 5.24 -4.47 5.70
CA VAL A 68 5.63 -5.68 6.42
C VAL A 68 6.99 -6.14 5.93
N ASN A 69 7.95 -6.29 6.83
CA ASN A 69 9.27 -6.76 6.45
C ASN A 69 9.19 -8.19 5.89
N TYR A 70 9.60 -8.37 4.65
CA TYR A 70 9.55 -9.65 3.94
C TYR A 70 10.38 -10.78 4.61
N ARG A 71 11.27 -10.44 5.56
CA ARG A 71 12.06 -11.40 6.32
C ARG A 71 11.34 -11.95 7.56
N TYR A 72 10.20 -11.37 7.92
CA TYR A 72 9.43 -11.82 9.08
C TYR A 72 8.88 -13.22 8.85
N LYS A 73 8.86 -13.99 9.95
CA LYS A 73 8.32 -15.34 10.01
C LYS A 73 7.03 -15.34 10.83
N GLU A 74 6.49 -16.51 11.08
CA GLU A 74 5.18 -16.73 11.68
C GLU A 74 4.86 -15.80 12.87
N ASP A 75 5.67 -15.83 13.92
CA ASP A 75 5.39 -15.06 15.15
C ASP A 75 5.44 -13.55 14.94
N GLU A 76 6.40 -13.09 14.13
CA GLU A 76 6.57 -11.68 13.80
C GLU A 76 5.45 -11.17 12.89
N LEU A 77 5.02 -12.00 11.92
CA LEU A 77 3.90 -11.69 11.03
C LEU A 77 2.59 -11.61 11.79
N VAL A 78 2.29 -12.60 12.62
CA VAL A 78 1.08 -12.60 13.47
C VAL A 78 1.08 -11.37 14.36
N TYR A 79 2.19 -11.12 15.06
CA TYR A 79 2.29 -9.94 15.91
C TYR A 79 2.02 -8.64 15.16
N LEU A 80 2.71 -8.41 14.03
CA LEU A 80 2.60 -7.15 13.31
C LEU A 80 1.20 -6.97 12.71
N LEU A 81 0.66 -8.01 12.07
CA LEU A 81 -0.65 -7.93 11.40
C LEU A 81 -1.81 -7.82 12.40
N ASP A 82 -1.73 -8.50 13.55
CA ASP A 82 -2.73 -8.35 14.62
C ASP A 82 -2.60 -7.00 15.33
N ASN A 83 -1.39 -6.59 15.70
CA ASN A 83 -1.14 -5.31 16.39
C ASN A 83 -1.50 -4.09 15.52
N SER A 84 -1.40 -4.20 14.19
CA SER A 84 -1.83 -3.16 13.27
C SER A 84 -3.33 -3.17 12.96
N ASP A 85 -4.08 -4.16 13.43
CA ASP A 85 -5.47 -4.41 13.05
C ASP A 85 -5.63 -4.60 11.53
N ALA A 86 -4.72 -5.33 10.88
CA ALA A 86 -4.74 -5.55 9.44
C ALA A 86 -6.02 -6.26 8.98
N GLU A 87 -6.68 -5.69 7.97
CA GLU A 87 -7.92 -6.20 7.38
C GLU A 87 -7.73 -6.82 5.99
N ALA A 88 -6.58 -6.58 5.35
CA ALA A 88 -6.16 -7.28 4.14
C ALA A 88 -4.63 -7.44 4.11
N VAL A 89 -4.15 -8.41 3.34
CA VAL A 89 -2.71 -8.69 3.18
C VAL A 89 -2.39 -8.94 1.72
N PHE A 90 -1.42 -8.19 1.19
CA PHE A 90 -0.76 -8.47 -0.09
C PHE A 90 0.52 -9.26 0.17
N PHE A 91 0.76 -10.32 -0.59
CA PHE A 91 1.94 -11.17 -0.42
C PHE A 91 2.42 -11.76 -1.75
N HIS A 92 3.71 -12.06 -1.88
CA HIS A 92 4.25 -12.82 -3.01
C HIS A 92 3.94 -14.31 -2.88
N GLY A 93 3.79 -15.01 -4.02
CA GLY A 93 3.56 -16.45 -4.08
C GLY A 93 4.53 -17.24 -3.21
N CYS A 94 5.83 -16.88 -3.22
CA CYS A 94 6.84 -17.54 -2.38
C CYS A 94 6.56 -17.51 -0.86
N TYR A 95 5.59 -16.70 -0.41
CA TYR A 95 5.15 -16.63 0.99
C TYR A 95 3.81 -17.33 1.25
N SER A 96 3.26 -18.05 0.26
CA SER A 96 1.95 -18.72 0.38
C SER A 96 1.88 -19.65 1.60
N SER A 97 2.92 -20.45 1.82
CA SER A 97 3.00 -21.33 2.99
C SER A 97 3.02 -20.59 4.33
N GLN A 98 3.66 -19.40 4.40
CA GLN A 98 3.63 -18.56 5.60
C GLN A 98 2.23 -18.02 5.87
N ILE A 99 1.52 -17.61 4.82
CA ILE A 99 0.12 -17.15 4.95
C ILE A 99 -0.76 -18.27 5.47
N ASP A 100 -0.61 -19.51 4.98
CA ASP A 100 -1.36 -20.66 5.49
C ASP A 100 -1.15 -20.95 6.97
N LEU A 101 0.07 -20.76 7.47
CA LEU A 101 0.39 -20.94 8.89
C LEU A 101 -0.23 -19.89 9.82
N ILE A 102 -0.50 -18.68 9.31
CA ILE A 102 -0.92 -17.56 10.14
C ILE A 102 -2.38 -17.12 9.97
N LYS A 103 -3.03 -17.47 8.85
CA LYS A 103 -4.37 -16.96 8.49
C LYS A 103 -5.42 -17.19 9.58
N ASP A 104 -5.41 -18.35 10.21
CA ASP A 104 -6.39 -18.69 11.26
C ASP A 104 -6.15 -17.93 12.58
N LYS A 105 -4.98 -17.29 12.72
CA LYS A 105 -4.61 -16.43 13.85
C LYS A 105 -4.97 -14.96 13.61
N LEU A 106 -5.45 -14.61 12.41
CA LEU A 106 -5.73 -13.25 11.96
C LEU A 106 -7.20 -13.07 11.56
N PRO A 107 -8.14 -13.18 12.51
CA PRO A 107 -9.58 -13.18 12.20
C PRO A 107 -10.13 -11.86 11.65
N LYS A 108 -9.35 -10.77 11.73
CA LYS A 108 -9.72 -9.46 11.17
C LYS A 108 -9.44 -9.37 9.66
N VAL A 109 -8.56 -10.23 9.11
CA VAL A 109 -8.19 -10.20 7.69
C VAL A 109 -9.34 -10.73 6.86
N LYS A 110 -9.87 -9.89 5.97
CA LYS A 110 -11.01 -10.15 5.10
C LYS A 110 -10.59 -10.54 3.68
N ALA A 111 -9.36 -10.16 3.28
CA ALA A 111 -8.85 -10.41 1.94
C ALA A 111 -7.34 -10.68 1.94
N TYR A 112 -6.96 -11.68 1.16
CA TYR A 112 -5.58 -11.98 0.82
C TYR A 112 -5.38 -11.79 -0.68
N VAL A 113 -4.32 -11.08 -1.08
CA VAL A 113 -3.98 -10.81 -2.48
C VAL A 113 -2.59 -11.33 -2.76
N GLN A 114 -2.50 -12.30 -3.66
CA GLN A 114 -1.23 -12.90 -4.06
C GLN A 114 -0.68 -12.23 -5.31
N ILE A 115 0.61 -11.87 -5.26
CA ILE A 115 1.38 -11.50 -6.45
C ILE A 115 1.92 -12.80 -7.06
N ASP A 116 1.60 -13.02 -8.33
CA ASP A 116 2.14 -14.14 -9.08
C ASP A 116 3.61 -13.89 -9.41
N ASP A 117 4.49 -14.56 -8.69
CA ASP A 117 5.94 -14.54 -8.88
C ASP A 117 6.46 -15.86 -9.52
N GLY A 118 5.54 -16.72 -9.97
CA GLY A 118 5.84 -17.99 -10.61
C GLY A 118 6.36 -19.08 -9.66
N THR A 119 6.35 -18.86 -8.35
CA THR A 119 6.87 -19.83 -7.37
C THR A 119 5.83 -20.82 -6.88
N GLU A 120 4.60 -20.36 -6.65
CA GLU A 120 3.51 -21.16 -6.09
C GLU A 120 2.19 -20.88 -6.83
N PRO A 121 1.28 -21.86 -6.93
CA PRO A 121 -0.06 -21.63 -7.45
C PRO A 121 -0.83 -20.64 -6.56
N LEU A 122 -2.01 -20.23 -7.03
CA LEU A 122 -2.89 -19.39 -6.23
C LEU A 122 -3.22 -20.06 -4.90
N ASN A 123 -3.01 -19.35 -3.81
CA ASN A 123 -3.41 -19.79 -2.48
C ASN A 123 -4.96 -19.87 -2.40
N ASP A 124 -5.49 -20.92 -1.81
CA ASP A 124 -6.96 -21.17 -1.74
C ASP A 124 -7.76 -20.06 -1.07
N ASN A 125 -7.10 -19.20 -0.29
CA ASN A 125 -7.73 -18.09 0.45
C ASN A 125 -7.47 -16.72 -0.20
N ALA A 126 -6.79 -16.67 -1.35
CA ALA A 126 -6.36 -15.45 -1.99
C ALA A 126 -7.01 -15.24 -3.36
N VAL A 127 -6.80 -14.06 -3.91
CA VAL A 127 -7.02 -13.73 -5.33
C VAL A 127 -5.70 -13.24 -5.92
N PHE A 128 -5.47 -13.46 -7.21
CA PHE A 128 -4.31 -12.88 -7.86
C PHE A 128 -4.46 -11.37 -8.08
N PHE A 129 -3.39 -10.65 -7.83
CA PHE A 129 -3.32 -9.21 -8.10
C PHE A 129 -3.73 -8.87 -9.54
N ASN A 130 -3.21 -9.61 -10.51
CA ASN A 130 -3.48 -9.38 -11.92
C ASN A 130 -4.95 -9.63 -12.32
N GLU A 131 -5.67 -10.51 -11.62
CA GLU A 131 -7.10 -10.69 -11.81
C GLU A 131 -7.88 -9.47 -11.32
N ILE A 132 -7.50 -8.88 -10.20
CA ILE A 132 -8.10 -7.63 -9.71
C ILE A 132 -7.90 -6.51 -10.75
N ILE A 133 -6.69 -6.36 -11.26
CA ILE A 133 -6.40 -5.33 -12.28
C ILE A 133 -7.21 -5.54 -13.56
N LYS A 134 -7.52 -6.78 -13.91
CA LYS A 134 -8.27 -7.12 -15.12
C LYS A 134 -9.78 -6.96 -14.93
N GLU A 135 -10.31 -7.32 -13.77
CA GLU A 135 -11.76 -7.49 -13.56
C GLU A 135 -12.45 -6.28 -12.93
N PHE A 136 -11.71 -5.48 -12.14
CA PHE A 136 -12.29 -4.35 -11.43
C PHE A 136 -12.20 -3.06 -12.24
N ASP A 137 -13.24 -2.23 -12.09
CA ASP A 137 -13.22 -0.86 -12.58
C ASP A 137 -12.45 0.06 -11.61
N PRO A 138 -11.83 1.15 -12.09
CA PRO A 138 -11.21 2.13 -11.21
C PRO A 138 -12.21 2.77 -10.26
N LEU A 139 -11.85 2.87 -8.97
CA LEU A 139 -12.61 3.65 -8.00
C LEU A 139 -12.61 5.12 -8.42
N PRO A 140 -13.77 5.79 -8.48
CA PRO A 140 -13.80 7.23 -8.73
C PRO A 140 -13.01 8.01 -7.67
N PRO A 141 -12.44 9.19 -8.04
CA PRO A 141 -11.77 10.05 -7.07
C PRO A 141 -12.68 10.34 -5.86
N GLN A 142 -12.11 10.26 -4.68
CA GLN A 142 -12.80 10.52 -3.41
C GLN A 142 -12.09 11.65 -2.67
N ASP A 143 -12.87 12.48 -1.98
CA ASP A 143 -12.30 13.49 -1.10
C ASP A 143 -11.49 12.82 0.01
N ARG A 144 -10.28 13.30 0.23
CA ARG A 144 -9.34 12.79 1.23
C ARG A 144 -9.17 13.81 2.36
N SER A 145 -8.90 13.31 3.56
CA SER A 145 -8.65 14.14 4.73
C SER A 145 -7.15 14.20 5.05
N GLU A 146 -6.65 15.39 5.38
CA GLU A 146 -5.29 15.56 5.90
C GLU A 146 -5.04 14.80 7.22
N GLU A 147 -6.12 14.44 7.92
CA GLU A 147 -6.08 13.68 9.18
C GLU A 147 -5.87 12.17 8.98
N GLU A 148 -5.94 11.67 7.74
CA GLU A 148 -5.70 10.25 7.42
C GLU A 148 -4.30 9.83 7.83
N ILE A 149 -4.20 8.57 8.30
CA ILE A 149 -2.97 8.08 8.92
C ILE A 149 -2.09 7.35 7.90
N TYR A 150 -0.81 7.63 7.96
CA TYR A 150 0.25 6.78 7.43
C TYR A 150 1.02 6.16 8.60
N MET A 151 1.21 4.84 8.57
CA MET A 151 1.84 4.11 9.66
C MET A 151 3.10 3.38 9.19
N LEU A 152 4.20 3.60 9.90
CA LEU A 152 5.47 2.90 9.68
C LEU A 152 5.83 2.08 10.91
N TYR A 153 6.03 0.78 10.71
CA TYR A 153 6.59 -0.07 11.75
C TYR A 153 8.11 0.02 11.77
N THR A 154 8.65 0.47 12.88
CA THR A 154 10.10 0.58 13.08
C THR A 154 10.61 -0.55 13.98
N GLY A 155 11.71 -1.20 13.58
CA GLY A 155 12.41 -2.14 14.43
C GLY A 155 13.00 -1.43 15.65
N GLY A 156 12.50 -1.74 16.83
CA GLY A 156 13.10 -1.27 18.07
C GLY A 156 14.39 -2.05 18.39
N THR A 157 15.38 -1.39 18.96
CA THR A 157 16.63 -2.04 19.42
C THR A 157 16.40 -2.98 20.62
N THR A 158 15.21 -2.97 21.22
CA THR A 158 14.92 -3.63 22.51
C THR A 158 13.58 -4.38 22.56
N GLY A 159 12.95 -4.74 21.41
CA GLY A 159 11.67 -5.44 21.44
C GLY A 159 10.97 -5.52 20.11
N MET A 160 9.69 -5.91 20.14
CA MET A 160 8.84 -6.04 18.96
C MET A 160 8.66 -4.68 18.25
N PRO A 161 8.50 -4.66 16.92
CA PRO A 161 8.31 -3.45 16.14
C PRO A 161 7.10 -2.64 16.64
N LYS A 162 7.21 -1.30 16.58
CA LYS A 162 6.14 -0.38 16.96
C LYS A 162 5.70 0.43 15.76
N GLY A 163 4.39 0.59 15.59
CA GLY A 163 3.78 1.44 14.57
C GLY A 163 3.88 2.92 14.96
N VAL A 164 4.63 3.70 14.18
CA VAL A 164 4.67 5.15 14.30
C VAL A 164 3.64 5.73 13.33
N MET A 165 2.70 6.50 13.86
CA MET A 165 1.60 7.08 13.09
C MET A 165 1.89 8.54 12.73
N TYR A 166 1.67 8.87 11.46
CA TYR A 166 1.79 10.23 10.93
C TYR A 166 0.46 10.63 10.28
N LYS A 167 -0.01 11.85 10.51
CA LYS A 167 -1.06 12.44 9.69
C LYS A 167 -0.53 12.76 8.31
N GLN A 168 -1.20 12.35 7.25
CA GLN A 168 -0.72 12.49 5.88
C GLN A 168 -0.52 13.96 5.50
N GLY A 169 -1.47 14.85 5.82
CA GLY A 169 -1.34 16.29 5.58
C GLY A 169 -0.14 16.90 6.27
N GLY A 170 0.10 16.55 7.54
CA GLY A 170 1.27 17.01 8.29
C GLY A 170 2.60 16.51 7.69
N PHE A 171 2.62 15.27 7.21
CA PHE A 171 3.80 14.70 6.55
C PHE A 171 4.12 15.44 5.24
N VAL A 172 3.13 15.63 4.36
CA VAL A 172 3.32 16.35 3.09
C VAL A 172 3.73 17.80 3.33
N THR A 173 3.07 18.49 4.26
CA THR A 173 3.43 19.88 4.62
C THR A 173 4.88 19.98 5.13
N SER A 174 5.32 19.04 5.95
CA SER A 174 6.71 19.00 6.45
C SER A 174 7.70 18.75 5.32
N MET A 175 7.35 17.86 4.38
CA MET A 175 8.18 17.58 3.20
C MET A 175 8.33 18.83 2.31
N LEU A 176 7.24 19.54 2.02
CA LEU A 176 7.28 20.79 1.24
C LEU A 176 8.15 21.86 1.92
N LYS A 177 8.03 22.03 3.23
CA LYS A 177 8.90 22.95 4.00
C LYS A 177 10.37 22.57 3.89
N THR A 178 10.67 21.29 3.98
CA THR A 178 12.06 20.78 3.85
C THR A 178 12.61 21.06 2.45
N LEU A 179 11.85 20.78 1.40
CA LEU A 179 12.26 21.04 0.02
C LEU A 179 12.52 22.55 -0.22
N LYS A 180 11.65 23.43 0.30
CA LYS A 180 11.88 24.89 0.28
C LYS A 180 13.17 25.28 0.98
N ALA A 181 13.43 24.72 2.16
CA ALA A 181 14.67 24.99 2.90
C ALA A 181 15.93 24.52 2.16
N MET A 182 15.80 23.50 1.30
CA MET A 182 16.87 23.02 0.40
C MET A 182 17.02 23.88 -0.87
N GLY A 183 16.19 24.92 -1.04
CA GLY A 183 16.26 25.84 -2.18
C GLY A 183 15.42 25.43 -3.39
N PHE A 184 14.55 24.43 -3.26
CA PHE A 184 13.59 24.11 -4.30
C PHE A 184 12.41 25.10 -4.29
N GLU A 185 11.97 25.52 -5.47
CA GLU A 185 10.73 26.26 -5.61
C GLU A 185 9.56 25.29 -5.37
N MET A 186 8.73 25.58 -4.37
CA MET A 186 7.57 24.79 -3.99
C MET A 186 6.39 25.70 -3.69
N PRO A 187 5.15 25.29 -3.98
CA PRO A 187 3.97 26.09 -3.66
C PRO A 187 3.86 26.30 -2.15
N ASP A 188 3.16 27.38 -1.75
CA ASP A 188 2.89 27.66 -0.34
C ASP A 188 1.74 26.82 0.21
N ASP A 189 0.85 26.39 -0.67
CA ASP A 189 -0.32 25.60 -0.37
C ASP A 189 -0.25 24.24 -1.11
N ILE A 190 -0.59 23.17 -0.40
CA ILE A 190 -0.65 21.82 -0.96
C ILE A 190 -1.64 21.71 -2.12
N ASP A 191 -2.75 22.47 -2.08
CA ASP A 191 -3.77 22.48 -3.12
C ASP A 191 -3.25 23.04 -4.46
N GLN A 192 -2.15 23.76 -4.44
CA GLN A 192 -1.46 24.27 -5.64
C GLN A 192 -0.49 23.25 -6.24
N LEU A 193 -0.16 22.20 -5.50
CA LEU A 193 0.85 21.20 -5.91
C LEU A 193 0.54 20.55 -7.27
N PRO A 194 -0.71 20.15 -7.59
CA PRO A 194 -1.03 19.57 -8.90
C PRO A 194 -0.71 20.49 -10.07
N GLN A 195 -0.95 21.79 -9.94
CA GLN A 195 -0.67 22.79 -10.97
C GLN A 195 0.83 23.05 -11.11
N TYR A 196 1.55 22.96 -10.00
CA TYR A 196 3.00 23.16 -9.96
C TYR A 196 3.77 21.99 -10.61
N VAL A 197 3.34 20.76 -10.35
CA VAL A 197 3.96 19.55 -10.93
C VAL A 197 3.63 19.37 -12.43
N ALA A 198 2.57 20.01 -12.92
CA ALA A 198 2.16 19.95 -14.33
C ALA A 198 2.98 20.88 -15.26
N GLN A 199 3.85 21.75 -14.72
CA GLN A 199 4.76 22.63 -15.48
C GLN A 199 6.08 21.91 -15.81
#